data_7797c46e95d09af4b09526d176c8d5b7
#
_entry.id   7797c46e95d09af4b09526d176c8d5b7
#
_cell.length_a   1.000
_cell.length_b   1.000
_cell.length_c   1.000
_cell.angle_alpha   90.00
_cell.angle_beta   90.00
_cell.angle_gamma   90.00
#
_symmetry.space_group_name_H-M   'P 1'
#
loop_
_entity.id
_entity.type
_entity.pdbx_description
1 polymer ?
#
loop_
_entity_poly.entity_id
_entity_poly.type
_entity_poly.pdbx_seq_one_letter_code
_entity_poly.pdbx_strand_id
1 'polypeptide(L)'
;MSYYFGFTPSVELSATIDKAYELIASKSSERYDVYRDKITQLTSKELMDALLIKLIESLPDDSERKAHLIKTAATIEATSDKLINTLLSPTKNEDVLPSFDFFDQKVLKNTQSGERRISVPLSDELAKNLLATIENVQAGKGLEEQQNLIRLFSELTKACLQHFLVDFTKTLNLNMLKRAAIPVTDGIIVKVIDIALRRLIPQMPQESLERFTKHYQALIFNN
;
A
#
# COMPACT_ATOMS: atom_id res chain seq x y z
N MET A 1 -21.06 -0.69 -7.74
CA MET A 1 -20.21 0.03 -6.77
C MET A 1 -18.89 -0.74 -6.71
N SER A 2 -17.79 -0.03 -6.88
CA SER A 2 -16.45 -0.66 -6.83
C SER A 2 -15.82 -0.35 -5.47
N TYR A 3 -15.24 -1.36 -4.85
CA TYR A 3 -14.53 -1.22 -3.59
C TYR A 3 -13.05 -0.89 -3.83
N TYR A 4 -12.53 -0.05 -2.96
CA TYR A 4 -11.12 0.35 -2.94
C TYR A 4 -10.56 0.25 -1.52
N PHE A 5 -9.28 -0.04 -1.45
CA PHE A 5 -8.47 0.16 -0.26
C PHE A 5 -7.52 1.32 -0.51
N GLY A 6 -7.46 2.31 0.39
CA GLY A 6 -6.61 3.47 0.15
C GLY A 6 -6.49 4.39 1.34
N PHE A 7 -5.47 5.23 1.31
CA PHE A 7 -5.14 6.19 2.35
C PHE A 7 -5.14 7.62 1.82
N THR A 8 -5.35 8.58 2.71
CA THR A 8 -5.23 10.01 2.40
C THR A 8 -3.76 10.36 2.26
N PRO A 9 -3.32 10.89 1.11
CA PRO A 9 -1.93 11.27 0.91
C PRO A 9 -1.53 12.41 1.84
N SER A 10 -0.27 12.43 2.27
CA SER A 10 0.30 13.55 3.01
C SER A 10 0.24 14.85 2.20
N VAL A 11 0.43 15.97 2.89
CA VAL A 11 0.55 17.29 2.24
C VAL A 11 1.70 17.30 1.23
N GLU A 12 2.83 16.65 1.56
CA GLU A 12 3.98 16.58 0.66
C GLU A 12 3.69 15.75 -0.59
N LEU A 13 3.08 14.57 -0.43
CA LEU A 13 2.71 13.72 -1.57
C LEU A 13 1.69 14.42 -2.46
N SER A 14 0.64 15.01 -1.87
CA SER A 14 -0.38 15.76 -2.61
C SER A 14 0.23 16.93 -3.41
N ALA A 15 1.07 17.75 -2.77
CA ALA A 15 1.73 18.88 -3.43
C ALA A 15 2.68 18.42 -4.54
N THR A 16 3.36 17.29 -4.35
CA THR A 16 4.27 16.72 -5.39
C THR A 16 3.46 16.24 -6.61
N ILE A 17 2.32 15.61 -6.38
CA ILE A 17 1.39 15.18 -7.44
C ILE A 17 0.85 16.39 -8.20
N ASP A 18 0.31 17.38 -7.49
CA ASP A 18 -0.27 18.56 -8.12
C ASP A 18 0.77 19.33 -8.95
N LYS A 19 2.00 19.47 -8.44
CA LYS A 19 3.10 20.09 -9.17
C LYS A 19 3.48 19.31 -10.43
N ALA A 20 3.52 17.99 -10.37
CA ALA A 20 3.80 17.16 -11.55
C ALA A 20 2.76 17.38 -12.66
N TYR A 21 1.47 17.38 -12.32
CA TYR A 21 0.41 17.62 -13.30
C TYR A 21 0.41 19.04 -13.86
N GLU A 22 0.73 20.05 -13.04
CA GLU A 22 0.93 21.43 -13.51
C GLU A 22 2.02 21.52 -14.59
N LEU A 23 3.18 20.87 -14.34
CA LEU A 23 4.29 20.86 -15.28
C LEU A 23 3.95 20.12 -16.59
N ILE A 24 3.24 19.00 -16.50
CA ILE A 24 2.79 18.25 -17.67
C ILE A 24 1.79 19.07 -18.49
N ALA A 25 0.81 19.69 -17.83
CA ALA A 25 -0.21 20.52 -18.49
C ALA A 25 0.40 21.75 -19.18
N SER A 26 1.41 22.39 -18.56
CA SER A 26 2.13 23.53 -19.14
C SER A 26 3.21 23.13 -20.15
N LYS A 27 3.41 21.84 -20.40
CA LYS A 27 4.49 21.31 -21.26
C LYS A 27 5.87 21.87 -20.88
N SER A 28 6.12 21.95 -19.58
CA SER A 28 7.38 22.44 -19.02
C SER A 28 8.57 21.61 -19.56
N SER A 29 9.72 22.25 -19.69
CA SER A 29 11.00 21.60 -19.98
C SER A 29 11.64 20.93 -18.76
N GLU A 30 11.05 21.09 -17.57
CA GLU A 30 11.53 20.42 -16.35
C GLU A 30 11.44 18.89 -16.50
N ARG A 31 12.27 18.19 -15.74
CA ARG A 31 12.35 16.74 -15.77
C ARG A 31 11.18 16.12 -14.98
N TYR A 32 10.26 15.46 -15.67
CA TYR A 32 9.09 14.79 -15.05
C TYR A 32 9.46 13.53 -14.27
N ASP A 33 10.54 12.85 -14.64
CA ASP A 33 11.00 11.64 -13.94
C ASP A 33 11.37 11.90 -12.48
N VAL A 34 11.86 13.09 -12.14
CA VAL A 34 12.13 13.48 -10.75
C VAL A 34 10.85 13.46 -9.90
N TYR A 35 9.75 13.93 -10.45
CA TYR A 35 8.45 13.94 -9.77
C TYR A 35 7.84 12.54 -9.71
N ARG A 36 7.91 11.75 -10.80
CA ARG A 36 7.52 10.34 -10.79
C ARG A 36 8.24 9.58 -9.68
N ASP A 37 9.54 9.72 -9.59
CA ASP A 37 10.37 9.01 -8.63
C ASP A 37 10.01 9.42 -7.20
N LYS A 38 9.84 10.71 -6.95
CA LYS A 38 9.43 11.22 -5.65
C LYS A 38 8.01 10.75 -5.27
N ILE A 39 7.04 10.80 -6.18
CA ILE A 39 5.67 10.30 -5.95
C ILE A 39 5.72 8.80 -5.62
N THR A 40 6.49 8.01 -6.37
CA THR A 40 6.62 6.57 -6.12
C THR A 40 7.21 6.28 -4.75
N GLN A 41 8.28 6.97 -4.35
CA GLN A 41 8.91 6.80 -3.04
C GLN A 41 7.97 7.19 -1.89
N LEU A 42 7.31 8.35 -1.99
CA LEU A 42 6.36 8.81 -0.96
C LEU A 42 5.15 7.87 -0.87
N THR A 43 4.59 7.42 -2.02
CA THR A 43 3.48 6.47 -2.03
C THR A 43 3.87 5.15 -1.37
N SER A 44 5.06 4.62 -1.65
CA SER A 44 5.55 3.40 -1.01
C SER A 44 5.67 3.55 0.50
N LYS A 45 6.27 4.64 0.96
CA LYS A 45 6.42 4.93 2.38
C LYS A 45 5.07 5.07 3.09
N GLU A 46 4.17 5.88 2.55
CA GLU A 46 2.86 6.12 3.15
C GLU A 46 1.95 4.89 3.11
N LEU A 47 2.08 4.04 2.08
CA LEU A 47 1.41 2.74 2.05
C LEU A 47 1.92 1.82 3.17
N MET A 48 3.23 1.80 3.40
CA MET A 48 3.83 1.04 4.50
C MET A 48 3.37 1.56 5.86
N ASP A 49 3.31 2.88 6.04
CA ASP A 49 2.77 3.49 7.24
C ASP A 49 1.31 3.07 7.48
N ALA A 50 0.47 3.12 6.45
CA ALA A 50 -0.92 2.72 6.55
C ALA A 50 -1.11 1.22 6.84
N LEU A 51 -0.27 0.35 6.26
CA LEU A 51 -0.41 -1.10 6.38
C LEU A 51 0.28 -1.69 7.61
N LEU A 52 1.44 -1.17 8.03
CA LEU A 52 2.27 -1.81 9.05
C LEU A 52 2.50 -0.95 10.29
N ILE A 53 2.82 0.32 10.13
CA ILE A 53 3.18 1.17 11.28
C ILE A 53 1.98 1.34 12.19
N LYS A 54 0.79 1.59 11.64
CA LYS A 54 -0.44 1.69 12.44
C LYS A 54 -0.81 0.39 13.16
N LEU A 55 -0.50 -0.76 12.56
CA LEU A 55 -0.60 -2.05 13.22
C LEU A 55 0.35 -2.13 14.43
N ILE A 56 1.61 -1.74 14.23
CA ILE A 56 2.62 -1.74 15.29
C ILE A 56 2.23 -0.81 16.45
N GLU A 57 1.69 0.37 16.14
CA GLU A 57 1.19 1.33 17.12
C GLU A 57 0.02 0.80 17.97
N SER A 58 -0.78 -0.12 17.43
CA SER A 58 -1.90 -0.73 18.12
C SER A 58 -1.48 -1.78 19.19
N LEU A 59 -0.22 -2.18 19.20
CA LEU A 59 0.31 -3.16 20.14
C LEU A 59 0.79 -2.52 21.44
N PRO A 60 0.73 -3.24 22.58
CA PRO A 60 1.32 -2.80 23.84
C PRO A 60 2.82 -2.49 23.71
N ASP A 61 3.31 -1.46 24.41
CA ASP A 61 4.67 -0.93 24.26
C ASP A 61 5.78 -1.86 24.75
N ASP A 62 5.49 -2.75 25.71
CA ASP A 62 6.42 -3.64 26.41
C ASP A 62 6.59 -5.02 25.74
N SER A 63 6.02 -5.22 24.56
CA SER A 63 6.07 -6.52 23.90
C SER A 63 7.36 -6.69 23.09
N GLU A 64 8.12 -7.77 23.32
CA GLU A 64 9.21 -8.22 22.43
C GLU A 64 8.74 -8.33 20.98
N ARG A 65 7.46 -8.53 20.78
CA ARG A 65 6.76 -8.63 19.50
C ARG A 65 6.73 -7.32 18.75
N LYS A 66 6.48 -6.21 19.47
CA LYS A 66 6.53 -4.85 18.89
C LYS A 66 7.92 -4.57 18.31
N ALA A 67 8.98 -4.92 19.07
CA ALA A 67 10.36 -4.78 18.60
C ALA A 67 10.65 -5.65 17.36
N HIS A 68 10.12 -6.88 17.31
CA HIS A 68 10.27 -7.75 16.15
C HIS A 68 9.55 -7.19 14.91
N LEU A 69 8.36 -6.64 15.08
CA LEU A 69 7.59 -6.02 14.00
C LEU A 69 8.24 -4.76 13.47
N ILE A 70 8.78 -3.92 14.36
CA ILE A 70 9.55 -2.73 13.94
C ILE A 70 10.71 -3.16 13.04
N LYS A 71 11.44 -4.22 13.41
CA LYS A 71 12.51 -4.77 12.55
C LYS A 71 11.98 -5.32 11.23
N THR A 72 10.83 -5.98 11.26
CA THR A 72 10.18 -6.52 10.06
C THR A 72 9.76 -5.38 9.13
N ALA A 73 9.10 -4.35 9.65
CA ALA A 73 8.71 -3.16 8.89
C ALA A 73 9.93 -2.48 8.26
N ALA A 74 11.00 -2.24 9.03
CA ALA A 74 12.25 -1.67 8.54
C ALA A 74 12.89 -2.52 7.43
N THR A 75 12.81 -3.86 7.52
CA THR A 75 13.32 -4.77 6.48
C THR A 75 12.51 -4.65 5.18
N ILE A 76 11.18 -4.57 5.29
CA ILE A 76 10.29 -4.41 4.13
C ILE A 76 10.54 -3.04 3.47
N GLU A 77 10.61 -1.98 4.27
CA GLU A 77 10.90 -0.62 3.80
C GLU A 77 12.23 -0.57 3.03
N ALA A 78 13.32 -1.05 3.64
CA ALA A 78 14.63 -1.09 2.99
C ALA A 78 14.64 -1.94 1.71
N THR A 79 13.87 -3.04 1.67
CA THR A 79 13.74 -3.90 0.48
C THR A 79 12.96 -3.19 -0.62
N SER A 80 11.87 -2.50 -0.27
CA SER A 80 11.05 -1.72 -1.19
C SER A 80 11.84 -0.55 -1.76
N ASP A 81 12.55 0.20 -0.92
CA ASP A 81 13.38 1.33 -1.35
C ASP A 81 14.48 0.89 -2.30
N LYS A 82 15.15 -0.21 -1.99
CA LYS A 82 16.18 -0.77 -2.86
C LYS A 82 15.62 -1.17 -4.22
N LEU A 83 14.43 -1.79 -4.25
CA LEU A 83 13.76 -2.14 -5.50
C LEU A 83 13.38 -0.89 -6.28
N ILE A 84 12.70 0.07 -5.66
CA ILE A 84 12.27 1.32 -6.28
C ILE A 84 13.48 2.03 -6.89
N ASN A 85 14.55 2.22 -6.13
CA ASN A 85 15.79 2.85 -6.62
C ASN A 85 16.46 2.05 -7.77
N THR A 86 16.28 0.74 -7.80
CA THR A 86 16.79 -0.10 -8.90
C THR A 86 15.93 0.05 -10.16
N LEU A 87 14.62 0.14 -10.01
CA LEU A 87 13.67 0.22 -11.13
C LEU A 87 13.68 1.61 -11.77
N LEU A 88 13.65 2.66 -10.95
CA LEU A 88 13.63 4.03 -11.40
C LEU A 88 14.99 4.43 -11.99
N SER A 89 14.94 5.20 -13.05
CA SER A 89 16.14 5.69 -13.74
C SER A 89 15.78 6.97 -14.51
N PRO A 90 16.77 7.85 -14.78
CA PRO A 90 16.56 9.02 -15.61
C PRO A 90 15.90 8.63 -16.93
N THR A 91 14.81 9.33 -17.26
CA THR A 91 13.94 8.99 -18.39
C THR A 91 13.48 10.27 -19.06
N LYS A 92 13.30 10.25 -20.38
CA LYS A 92 12.76 11.40 -21.11
C LYS A 92 11.32 11.68 -20.71
N ASN A 93 10.91 12.93 -20.74
CA ASN A 93 9.57 13.36 -20.33
C ASN A 93 8.45 12.57 -21.05
N GLU A 94 8.60 12.28 -22.34
CA GLU A 94 7.64 11.51 -23.12
C GLU A 94 7.47 10.08 -22.62
N ASP A 95 8.55 9.44 -22.19
CA ASP A 95 8.58 8.06 -21.70
C ASP A 95 8.06 7.93 -20.25
N VAL A 96 7.91 9.05 -19.54
CA VAL A 96 7.38 9.09 -18.17
C VAL A 96 5.85 9.21 -18.12
N LEU A 97 5.24 9.78 -19.16
CA LEU A 97 3.79 10.04 -19.20
C LEU A 97 2.93 8.81 -18.88
N PRO A 98 3.24 7.57 -19.33
CA PRO A 98 2.47 6.38 -18.97
C PRO A 98 2.39 6.14 -17.45
N SER A 99 3.41 6.55 -16.67
CA SER A 99 3.39 6.45 -15.22
C SER A 99 2.41 7.44 -14.59
N PHE A 100 2.31 8.65 -15.12
CA PHE A 100 1.33 9.65 -14.66
C PHE A 100 -0.09 9.28 -15.06
N ASP A 101 -0.30 8.73 -16.26
CA ASP A 101 -1.59 8.18 -16.68
C ASP A 101 -2.04 7.06 -15.73
N PHE A 102 -1.11 6.20 -15.31
CA PHE A 102 -1.40 5.16 -14.33
C PHE A 102 -1.78 5.76 -12.97
N PHE A 103 -1.06 6.75 -12.47
CA PHE A 103 -1.41 7.41 -11.21
C PHE A 103 -2.80 8.05 -11.30
N ASP A 104 -3.10 8.78 -12.36
CA ASP A 104 -4.38 9.47 -12.53
C ASP A 104 -5.56 8.48 -12.65
N GLN A 105 -5.45 7.50 -13.52
CA GLN A 105 -6.55 6.60 -13.84
C GLN A 105 -6.75 5.47 -12.84
N LYS A 106 -5.67 4.97 -12.25
CA LYS A 106 -5.67 3.73 -11.46
C LYS A 106 -5.46 3.94 -9.98
N VAL A 107 -4.70 4.96 -9.59
CA VAL A 107 -4.25 5.16 -8.21
C VAL A 107 -5.04 6.25 -7.50
N LEU A 108 -5.16 7.43 -8.11
CA LEU A 108 -5.86 8.56 -7.53
C LEU A 108 -7.38 8.36 -7.62
N LYS A 109 -8.06 8.37 -6.49
CA LYS A 109 -9.51 8.29 -6.41
C LYS A 109 -10.04 9.37 -5.46
N ASN A 110 -11.20 9.91 -5.80
CA ASN A 110 -11.94 10.79 -4.91
C ASN A 110 -13.02 9.97 -4.22
N THR A 111 -13.17 10.14 -2.91
CA THR A 111 -14.29 9.57 -2.18
C THR A 111 -15.57 10.36 -2.46
N GLN A 112 -16.71 9.83 -2.01
CA GLN A 112 -17.99 10.56 -2.11
C GLN A 112 -17.95 11.89 -1.35
N SER A 113 -17.11 12.04 -0.33
CA SER A 113 -16.88 13.31 0.38
C SER A 113 -15.95 14.28 -0.35
N GLY A 114 -15.41 13.90 -1.52
CA GLY A 114 -14.44 14.70 -2.27
C GLY A 114 -12.99 14.58 -1.77
N GLU A 115 -12.75 13.71 -0.78
CA GLU A 115 -11.39 13.44 -0.29
C GLU A 115 -10.59 12.65 -1.33
N ARG A 116 -9.40 13.15 -1.65
CA ARG A 116 -8.46 12.42 -2.54
C ARG A 116 -7.78 11.30 -1.79
N ARG A 117 -7.75 10.10 -2.37
CA ARG A 117 -7.05 8.94 -1.81
C ARG A 117 -6.11 8.29 -2.82
N ILE A 118 -4.99 7.79 -2.32
CA ILE A 118 -4.12 6.84 -3.01
C ILE A 118 -4.72 5.46 -2.77
N SER A 119 -5.11 4.75 -3.82
CA SER A 119 -5.93 3.55 -3.65
C SER A 119 -5.60 2.42 -4.61
N VAL A 120 -6.00 1.23 -4.21
CA VAL A 120 -5.98 0.00 -5.00
C VAL A 120 -7.41 -0.54 -5.12
N PRO A 121 -7.84 -1.01 -6.31
CA PRO A 121 -9.13 -1.65 -6.45
C PRO A 121 -9.14 -3.00 -5.72
N LEU A 122 -10.23 -3.28 -5.03
CA LEU A 122 -10.50 -4.58 -4.42
C LEU A 122 -11.55 -5.34 -5.23
N SER A 123 -11.42 -6.67 -5.28
CA SER A 123 -12.53 -7.48 -5.75
C SER A 123 -13.70 -7.37 -4.77
N ASP A 124 -14.93 -7.45 -5.29
CA ASP A 124 -16.14 -7.41 -4.46
C ASP A 124 -16.12 -8.49 -3.37
N GLU A 125 -15.60 -9.66 -3.70
CA GLU A 125 -15.48 -10.78 -2.76
C GLU A 125 -14.52 -10.45 -1.62
N LEU A 126 -13.30 -9.99 -1.93
CA LEU A 126 -12.32 -9.63 -0.91
C LEU A 126 -12.84 -8.51 -0.01
N ALA A 127 -13.42 -7.47 -0.59
CA ALA A 127 -13.95 -6.33 0.18
C ALA A 127 -15.09 -6.74 1.11
N LYS A 128 -16.07 -7.51 0.63
CA LYS A 128 -17.20 -7.99 1.43
C LYS A 128 -16.72 -8.91 2.55
N ASN A 129 -15.81 -9.83 2.27
CA ASN A 129 -15.26 -10.74 3.27
C ASN A 129 -14.45 -9.98 4.33
N LEU A 130 -13.64 -8.98 3.94
CA LEU A 130 -12.93 -8.11 4.88
C LEU A 130 -13.91 -7.36 5.79
N LEU A 131 -14.91 -6.69 5.23
CA LEU A 131 -15.88 -5.93 6.01
C LEU A 131 -16.69 -6.81 6.96
N ALA A 132 -17.17 -7.98 6.50
CA ALA A 132 -17.90 -8.93 7.36
C ALA A 132 -17.02 -9.46 8.51
N THR A 133 -15.76 -9.80 8.24
CA THR A 133 -14.82 -10.24 9.27
C THR A 133 -14.52 -9.11 10.26
N ILE A 134 -14.35 -7.87 9.78
CA ILE A 134 -14.17 -6.69 10.63
C ILE A 134 -15.39 -6.49 11.54
N GLU A 135 -16.61 -6.58 11.01
CA GLU A 135 -17.86 -6.46 11.78
C GLU A 135 -17.94 -7.54 12.88
N ASN A 136 -17.59 -8.80 12.57
CA ASN A 136 -17.54 -9.87 13.57
C ASN A 136 -16.54 -9.59 14.69
N VAL A 137 -15.35 -9.08 14.35
CA VAL A 137 -14.34 -8.68 15.36
C VAL A 137 -14.89 -7.55 16.23
N GLN A 138 -15.52 -6.53 15.65
CA GLN A 138 -16.12 -5.41 16.39
C GLN A 138 -17.31 -5.85 17.27
N ALA A 139 -17.95 -6.98 16.93
CA ALA A 139 -19.00 -7.62 17.71
C ALA A 139 -18.46 -8.57 18.82
N GLY A 140 -17.14 -8.55 19.11
CA GLY A 140 -16.52 -9.34 20.17
C GLY A 140 -16.06 -10.74 19.77
N LYS A 141 -16.12 -11.10 18.47
CA LYS A 141 -15.74 -12.44 17.96
C LYS A 141 -14.31 -12.49 17.40
N GLY A 142 -13.44 -11.59 17.82
CA GLY A 142 -12.10 -11.45 17.24
C GLY A 142 -11.25 -12.72 17.33
N LEU A 143 -11.34 -13.47 18.41
CA LEU A 143 -10.60 -14.71 18.58
C LEU A 143 -11.04 -15.82 17.59
N GLU A 144 -12.32 -15.86 17.22
CA GLU A 144 -12.87 -16.79 16.23
C GLU A 144 -12.45 -16.41 14.81
N GLU A 145 -12.25 -15.13 14.56
CA GLU A 145 -11.94 -14.57 13.23
C GLU A 145 -10.42 -14.50 12.92
N GLN A 146 -9.55 -14.89 13.82
CA GLN A 146 -8.09 -14.76 13.64
C GLN A 146 -7.58 -15.41 12.33
N GLN A 147 -8.07 -16.58 11.98
CA GLN A 147 -7.65 -17.28 10.75
C GLN A 147 -8.17 -16.55 9.48
N ASN A 148 -9.39 -16.04 9.53
CA ASN A 148 -9.95 -15.23 8.45
C ASN A 148 -9.18 -13.93 8.28
N LEU A 149 -8.83 -13.25 9.37
CA LEU A 149 -7.99 -12.05 9.34
C LEU A 149 -6.64 -12.32 8.66
N ILE A 150 -5.92 -13.38 9.06
CA ILE A 150 -4.64 -13.74 8.45
C ILE A 150 -4.80 -13.95 6.95
N ARG A 151 -5.77 -14.73 6.52
CA ARG A 151 -6.02 -15.02 5.12
C ARG A 151 -6.35 -13.75 4.32
N LEU A 152 -7.31 -12.97 4.80
CA LEU A 152 -7.81 -11.79 4.09
C LEU A 152 -6.77 -10.66 4.02
N PHE A 153 -5.99 -10.45 5.08
CA PHE A 153 -4.90 -9.47 5.05
C PHE A 153 -3.72 -9.92 4.17
N SER A 154 -3.47 -11.22 4.06
CA SER A 154 -2.53 -11.77 3.07
C SER A 154 -3.02 -11.50 1.63
N GLU A 155 -4.32 -11.67 1.36
CA GLU A 155 -4.93 -11.37 0.05
C GLU A 155 -4.90 -9.86 -0.25
N LEU A 156 -5.22 -9.02 0.74
CA LEU A 156 -5.12 -7.56 0.63
C LEU A 156 -3.68 -7.12 0.29
N THR A 157 -2.69 -7.69 0.98
CA THR A 157 -1.27 -7.42 0.69
C THR A 157 -0.92 -7.75 -0.75
N LYS A 158 -1.36 -8.92 -1.25
CA LYS A 158 -1.13 -9.31 -2.65
C LYS A 158 -1.80 -8.34 -3.62
N ALA A 159 -3.03 -7.89 -3.33
CA ALA A 159 -3.71 -6.90 -4.16
C ALA A 159 -2.94 -5.56 -4.20
N CYS A 160 -2.44 -5.09 -3.05
CA CYS A 160 -1.62 -3.89 -2.99
C CYS A 160 -0.33 -4.02 -3.81
N LEU A 161 0.40 -5.12 -3.65
CA LEU A 161 1.64 -5.35 -4.39
C LEU A 161 1.40 -5.54 -5.89
N GLN A 162 0.35 -6.28 -6.27
CA GLN A 162 -0.04 -6.41 -7.67
C GLN A 162 -0.28 -5.04 -8.30
N HIS A 163 -0.96 -4.14 -7.60
CA HIS A 163 -1.31 -2.82 -8.13
C HIS A 163 -0.14 -1.84 -8.07
N PHE A 164 0.41 -1.59 -6.87
CA PHE A 164 1.43 -0.56 -6.68
C PHE A 164 2.83 -0.95 -7.15
N LEU A 165 3.11 -2.25 -7.28
CA LEU A 165 4.40 -2.73 -7.77
C LEU A 165 4.27 -3.31 -9.18
N VAL A 166 3.53 -4.41 -9.36
CA VAL A 166 3.53 -5.14 -10.63
C VAL A 166 2.90 -4.32 -11.76
N ASP A 167 1.72 -3.73 -11.54
CA ASP A 167 1.04 -2.95 -12.58
C ASP A 167 1.73 -1.62 -12.85
N PHE A 168 2.23 -0.95 -11.81
CA PHE A 168 3.03 0.26 -11.98
C PHE A 168 4.28 0.02 -12.82
N THR A 169 5.01 -1.09 -12.58
CA THR A 169 6.25 -1.38 -13.33
C THR A 169 6.02 -1.63 -14.82
N LYS A 170 4.78 -1.93 -15.24
CA LYS A 170 4.42 -2.02 -16.67
C LYS A 170 4.49 -0.68 -17.39
N THR A 171 4.42 0.43 -16.65
CA THR A 171 4.55 1.79 -17.19
C THR A 171 6.01 2.22 -17.35
N LEU A 172 6.95 1.46 -16.82
CA LEU A 172 8.37 1.77 -16.85
C LEU A 172 9.06 1.09 -18.03
N ASN A 173 9.99 1.79 -18.66
CA ASN A 173 10.85 1.22 -19.71
C ASN A 173 11.98 0.40 -19.09
N LEU A 174 11.68 -0.83 -18.65
CA LEU A 174 12.61 -1.70 -17.94
C LEU A 174 13.31 -2.69 -18.88
N ASN A 175 14.62 -2.85 -18.68
CA ASN A 175 15.37 -3.94 -19.28
C ASN A 175 15.05 -5.30 -18.63
N MET A 176 15.51 -6.39 -19.23
CA MET A 176 15.22 -7.76 -18.79
C MET A 176 15.65 -8.02 -17.34
N LEU A 177 16.82 -7.52 -16.92
CA LEU A 177 17.33 -7.72 -15.55
C LEU A 177 16.46 -7.04 -14.50
N LYS A 178 16.05 -5.80 -14.76
CA LYS A 178 15.14 -5.06 -13.88
C LYS A 178 13.76 -5.75 -13.78
N ARG A 179 13.22 -6.24 -14.91
CA ARG A 179 11.95 -7.00 -14.92
C ARG A 179 12.04 -8.29 -14.11
N ALA A 180 13.16 -9.01 -14.16
CA ALA A 180 13.35 -10.23 -13.39
C ALA A 180 13.42 -10.01 -11.87
N ALA A 181 13.78 -8.81 -11.40
CA ALA A 181 13.83 -8.49 -9.99
C ALA A 181 12.45 -8.33 -9.35
N ILE A 182 11.42 -7.96 -10.13
CA ILE A 182 10.06 -7.66 -9.64
C ILE A 182 9.43 -8.86 -8.93
N PRO A 183 9.26 -10.05 -9.58
CA PRO A 183 8.61 -11.19 -8.94
C PRO A 183 9.39 -11.73 -7.74
N VAL A 184 10.72 -11.58 -7.74
CA VAL A 184 11.56 -12.00 -6.60
C VAL A 184 11.26 -11.13 -5.38
N THR A 185 11.22 -9.81 -5.55
CA THR A 185 10.95 -8.88 -4.46
C THR A 185 9.50 -8.98 -3.99
N ASP A 186 8.54 -9.08 -4.89
CA ASP A 186 7.13 -9.33 -4.59
C ASP A 186 6.98 -10.56 -3.69
N GLY A 187 7.57 -11.69 -4.08
CA GLY A 187 7.54 -12.92 -3.29
C GLY A 187 8.18 -12.78 -1.90
N ILE A 188 9.26 -12.00 -1.77
CA ILE A 188 9.90 -11.75 -0.48
C ILE A 188 8.97 -10.93 0.42
N ILE A 189 8.40 -9.83 -0.07
CA ILE A 189 7.52 -8.96 0.71
C ILE A 189 6.27 -9.72 1.16
N VAL A 190 5.59 -10.44 0.25
CA VAL A 190 4.42 -11.28 0.59
C VAL A 190 4.75 -12.26 1.71
N LYS A 191 5.87 -12.98 1.58
CA LYS A 191 6.28 -13.98 2.58
C LYS A 191 6.57 -13.36 3.94
N VAL A 192 7.25 -12.21 3.98
CA VAL A 192 7.58 -11.53 5.23
C VAL A 192 6.32 -11.03 5.94
N ILE A 193 5.39 -10.44 5.19
CA ILE A 193 4.10 -9.98 5.75
C ILE A 193 3.26 -11.16 6.22
N ASP A 194 3.15 -12.25 5.45
CA ASP A 194 2.41 -13.46 5.85
C ASP A 194 2.95 -14.07 7.15
N ILE A 195 4.27 -14.14 7.29
CA ILE A 195 4.90 -14.59 8.55
C ILE A 195 4.55 -13.65 9.72
N ALA A 196 4.58 -12.34 9.48
CA ALA A 196 4.23 -11.35 10.50
C ALA A 196 2.77 -11.51 10.95
N LEU A 197 1.83 -11.60 10.01
CA LEU A 197 0.40 -11.78 10.30
C LEU A 197 0.14 -13.05 11.10
N ARG A 198 0.73 -14.19 10.69
CA ARG A 198 0.59 -15.49 11.37
C ARG A 198 1.17 -15.51 12.78
N ARG A 199 2.16 -14.68 13.05
CA ARG A 199 2.75 -14.58 14.39
C ARG A 199 1.99 -13.62 15.29
N LEU A 200 1.42 -12.56 14.74
CA LEU A 200 0.81 -11.48 15.49
C LEU A 200 -0.64 -11.73 15.83
N ILE A 201 -1.46 -11.95 14.79
CA ILE A 201 -2.92 -12.01 14.94
C ILE A 201 -3.34 -13.01 16.00
N PRO A 202 -2.79 -14.26 16.08
CA PRO A 202 -3.17 -15.22 17.11
C PRO A 202 -2.84 -14.80 18.54
N GLN A 203 -2.02 -13.78 18.70
CA GLN A 203 -1.53 -13.35 20.01
C GLN A 203 -2.13 -11.99 20.44
N MET A 204 -2.95 -11.39 19.57
CA MET A 204 -3.64 -10.14 19.88
C MET A 204 -4.86 -10.43 20.77
N PRO A 205 -4.99 -9.73 21.90
CA PRO A 205 -6.24 -9.78 22.68
C PRO A 205 -7.36 -9.11 21.88
N GLN A 206 -8.62 -9.40 22.25
CA GLN A 206 -9.82 -8.90 21.59
C GLN A 206 -9.76 -7.38 21.34
N GLU A 207 -9.43 -6.60 22.34
CA GLU A 207 -9.34 -5.14 22.25
C GLU A 207 -8.31 -4.66 21.19
N SER A 208 -7.18 -5.36 21.06
CA SER A 208 -6.18 -5.04 20.03
C SER A 208 -6.66 -5.42 18.63
N LEU A 209 -7.38 -6.54 18.48
CA LEU A 209 -8.02 -6.93 17.21
C LEU A 209 -9.08 -5.91 16.79
N GLU A 210 -9.88 -5.40 17.72
CA GLU A 210 -10.88 -4.36 17.44
C GLU A 210 -10.22 -3.06 16.95
N ARG A 211 -9.17 -2.58 17.64
CA ARG A 211 -8.42 -1.39 17.22
C ARG A 211 -7.79 -1.58 15.83
N PHE A 212 -7.16 -2.73 15.62
CA PHE A 212 -6.58 -3.10 14.34
C PHE A 212 -7.62 -3.09 13.21
N THR A 213 -8.72 -3.80 13.38
CA THR A 213 -9.76 -3.90 12.35
C THR A 213 -10.47 -2.58 12.09
N LYS A 214 -10.70 -1.76 13.13
CA LYS A 214 -11.26 -0.41 12.98
C LYS A 214 -10.37 0.50 12.14
N HIS A 215 -9.05 0.41 12.28
CA HIS A 215 -8.12 1.16 11.43
C HIS A 215 -8.30 0.78 9.96
N TYR A 216 -8.30 -0.52 9.64
CA TYR A 216 -8.43 -0.97 8.26
C TYR A 216 -9.82 -0.71 7.66
N GLN A 217 -10.87 -0.75 8.47
CA GLN A 217 -12.21 -0.38 8.03
C GLN A 217 -12.25 1.02 7.45
N ALA A 218 -11.54 1.98 8.06
CA ALA A 218 -11.45 3.35 7.58
C ALA A 218 -10.69 3.52 6.25
N LEU A 219 -9.90 2.51 5.86
CA LEU A 219 -9.15 2.51 4.60
C LEU A 219 -9.92 1.86 3.45
N ILE A 220 -11.04 1.16 3.73
CA ILE A 220 -11.90 0.55 2.71
C ILE A 220 -13.04 1.51 2.40
N PHE A 221 -13.24 1.82 1.13
CA PHE A 221 -14.29 2.74 0.70
C PHE A 221 -14.87 2.35 -0.66
N ASN A 222 -16.03 2.89 -0.96
CA ASN A 222 -16.72 2.76 -2.25
C ASN A 222 -16.55 4.03 -3.08
N ASN A 223 -16.45 3.85 -4.39
CA ASN A 223 -16.48 4.94 -5.36
C ASN A 223 -17.39 4.58 -6.55
#